data_2c4e3f5f2d0f1547f5dc7f91ab38af55
#
_entry.id   2c4e3f5f2d0f1547f5dc7f91ab38af55
#
_cell.length_a   1.000
_cell.length_b   1.000
_cell.length_c   1.000
_cell.angle_alpha   90.00
_cell.angle_beta   90.00
_cell.angle_gamma   90.00
#
_symmetry.space_group_name_H-M   'P 1'
#
loop_
_entity.id
_entity.type
_entity.pdbx_description
1 polymer ?
#
loop_
_entity_poly.entity_id
_entity_poly.type
_entity_poly.pdbx_seq_one_letter_code
_entity_poly.pdbx_strand_id
1 'polypeptide(L)'
;THVLLDGADLVLERGERLALVGRNGTGKSTLLRLVSGETLPDGGTIWRAPGLKIGVLAQELPEADGQTIFDVVAGGLPEAGALLSEYHHLVGDEAPDMRRMAELQTRLEAIDGWSFHQRIDVVLTRLGLPADAEMSALSGGWRRRVALARALVAEPDLLLLDEPTNHLDLDTIAWLEEQLLAFNGAVLFITHDRAFLSKLATAILELDRGRLGRYPGDYARYQAQKAHELEVEAREHAEFDKKLAQEEAWIRQGIKARRTRNEGRVRALEQLRRERSERRERQGTANLAVDGGERSGKRVVELSHVTQRFGDEAVIRDLSLEIQRGDRIGFIGRNGAGKTTLLKILLGELEPTEGQVRLGTKLQVAYFDQLRAGLEPEKTVYDNVAQGSDRVSVGGRDRHVMSYLQDFLFSPERVRQPVKALSGGESNRLLLAKLFTQPANVLVLDEPTNDLDMETLELLEELLLDFEGTLLLVSHDRAFMDNVVTSVLAFEGEGRVREYVGGYSDWVRQGGRLPPAPWEGAARQQVEPVATQAPAVKPEPAPAVKKPAKLSYKLQRELDALPAEIERLEEEVAGFEARVGDPGFYQQESATVTAVLEELAAKQAALDAAMERWMELEALASGDA
;
A
#
# COMPACT_ATOMS: atom_id res chain seq x y z
N THR A 1 15.70 -5.14 -27.52
CA THR A 1 15.76 -4.27 -26.32
C THR A 1 14.34 -3.77 -26.03
N HIS A 2 13.86 -4.04 -24.84
CA HIS A 2 12.54 -3.58 -24.41
C HIS A 2 12.69 -2.14 -23.88
N VAL A 3 11.92 -1.19 -24.44
CA VAL A 3 11.91 0.21 -24.00
C VAL A 3 11.03 0.30 -22.75
N LEU A 4 11.63 0.69 -21.62
CA LEU A 4 10.93 0.85 -20.33
C LEU A 4 10.30 2.24 -20.19
N LEU A 5 11.00 3.28 -20.66
CA LEU A 5 10.54 4.68 -20.64
C LEU A 5 10.70 5.27 -22.02
N ASP A 6 9.67 5.93 -22.54
CA ASP A 6 9.62 6.50 -23.88
C ASP A 6 9.04 7.92 -23.82
N GLY A 7 9.93 8.93 -23.83
CA GLY A 7 9.52 10.33 -23.73
C GLY A 7 8.82 10.66 -22.41
N ALA A 8 9.33 10.14 -21.29
CA ALA A 8 8.76 10.38 -19.97
C ALA A 8 9.21 11.75 -19.43
N ASP A 9 8.25 12.63 -19.15
CA ASP A 9 8.48 13.91 -18.51
C ASP A 9 7.98 13.85 -17.05
N LEU A 10 8.84 14.23 -16.10
CA LEU A 10 8.55 14.24 -14.67
C LEU A 10 9.09 15.51 -14.02
N VAL A 11 8.25 16.20 -13.28
CA VAL A 11 8.63 17.30 -12.41
C VAL A 11 8.18 16.95 -10.98
N LEU A 12 9.10 17.09 -10.04
CA LEU A 12 8.89 16.90 -8.61
C LEU A 12 9.12 18.21 -7.88
N GLU A 13 8.11 18.68 -7.17
CA GLU A 13 8.18 19.92 -6.39
C GLU A 13 8.27 19.62 -4.89
N ARG A 14 8.84 20.55 -4.13
CA ARG A 14 8.97 20.38 -2.68
C ARG A 14 7.60 20.26 -2.01
N GLY A 15 7.46 19.31 -1.10
CA GLY A 15 6.20 19.04 -0.39
C GLY A 15 5.21 18.15 -1.16
N GLU A 16 5.49 17.81 -2.43
CA GLU A 16 4.67 16.86 -3.17
C GLU A 16 4.90 15.42 -2.70
N ARG A 17 3.83 14.65 -2.67
CA ARG A 17 3.86 13.20 -2.42
C ARG A 17 3.26 12.51 -3.62
N LEU A 18 4.14 12.02 -4.51
CA LEU A 18 3.75 11.39 -5.76
C LEU A 18 3.79 9.87 -5.63
N ALA A 19 2.67 9.22 -5.87
CA ALA A 19 2.58 7.77 -5.92
C ALA A 19 2.82 7.28 -7.34
N LEU A 20 3.81 6.42 -7.55
CA LEU A 20 4.10 5.81 -8.84
C LEU A 20 3.42 4.45 -8.93
N VAL A 21 2.44 4.34 -9.81
CA VAL A 21 1.66 3.13 -10.05
C VAL A 21 1.92 2.57 -11.45
N GLY A 22 1.59 1.31 -11.68
CA GLY A 22 1.74 0.63 -12.95
C GLY A 22 2.00 -0.85 -12.74
N ARG A 23 1.88 -1.65 -13.79
CA ARG A 23 2.10 -3.11 -13.75
C ARG A 23 3.50 -3.47 -13.29
N ASN A 24 3.66 -4.67 -12.76
CA ASN A 24 4.98 -5.20 -12.45
C ASN A 24 5.81 -5.37 -13.73
N GLY A 25 7.10 -4.99 -13.66
CA GLY A 25 8.01 -5.03 -14.80
C GLY A 25 7.92 -3.85 -15.78
N THR A 26 7.07 -2.84 -15.55
CA THR A 26 6.98 -1.64 -16.42
C THR A 26 8.15 -0.68 -16.28
N GLY A 27 8.99 -0.83 -15.25
CA GLY A 27 10.16 0.03 -15.04
C GLY A 27 10.02 1.03 -13.89
N LYS A 28 9.07 0.83 -12.96
CA LYS A 28 8.86 1.71 -11.79
C LYS A 28 10.14 1.87 -10.96
N SER A 29 10.74 0.78 -10.51
CA SER A 29 12.01 0.81 -9.76
C SER A 29 13.17 1.35 -10.58
N THR A 30 13.15 1.14 -11.91
CA THR A 30 14.15 1.75 -12.82
C THR A 30 14.00 3.27 -12.83
N LEU A 31 12.77 3.80 -12.85
CA LEU A 31 12.53 5.24 -12.75
C LEU A 31 13.08 5.80 -11.42
N LEU A 32 12.87 5.11 -10.29
CA LEU A 32 13.46 5.53 -9.01
C LEU A 32 14.99 5.57 -9.07
N ARG A 33 15.63 4.56 -9.66
CA ARG A 33 17.10 4.52 -9.85
C ARG A 33 17.63 5.61 -10.78
N LEU A 34 16.86 6.01 -11.78
CA LEU A 34 17.18 7.16 -12.64
C LEU A 34 17.08 8.47 -11.86
N VAL A 35 16.03 8.64 -11.04
CA VAL A 35 15.84 9.82 -10.18
C VAL A 35 16.91 9.90 -9.10
N SER A 36 17.30 8.78 -8.46
CA SER A 36 18.40 8.73 -7.47
C SER A 36 19.76 9.02 -8.10
N GLY A 37 19.95 8.68 -9.37
CA GLY A 37 21.24 8.79 -10.06
C GLY A 37 22.08 7.53 -10.02
N GLU A 38 21.55 6.43 -9.51
CA GLU A 38 22.21 5.11 -9.54
C GLU A 38 22.36 4.58 -10.96
N THR A 39 21.43 4.96 -11.85
CA THR A 39 21.46 4.58 -13.26
C THR A 39 21.34 5.82 -14.13
N LEU A 40 22.04 5.84 -15.27
CA LEU A 40 21.93 6.89 -16.27
C LEU A 40 20.88 6.51 -17.33
N PRO A 41 20.11 7.48 -17.85
CA PRO A 41 19.20 7.21 -18.96
C PRO A 41 19.96 6.96 -20.27
N ASP A 42 19.42 6.14 -21.16
CA ASP A 42 19.97 5.94 -22.51
C ASP A 42 19.83 7.20 -23.37
N GLY A 43 18.86 8.05 -23.07
CA GLY A 43 18.61 9.33 -23.72
C GLY A 43 17.80 10.28 -22.84
N GLY A 44 17.81 11.58 -23.19
CA GLY A 44 17.16 12.61 -22.40
C GLY A 44 18.08 13.23 -21.35
N THR A 45 17.51 14.08 -20.49
CA THR A 45 18.25 14.82 -19.45
C THR A 45 17.53 14.76 -18.13
N ILE A 46 18.27 14.56 -17.05
CA ILE A 46 17.76 14.64 -15.69
C ILE A 46 18.42 15.85 -15.04
N TRP A 47 17.62 16.87 -14.73
CA TRP A 47 18.09 18.01 -13.96
C TRP A 47 17.76 17.80 -12.48
N ARG A 48 18.72 18.08 -11.62
CA ARG A 48 18.55 18.08 -10.15
C ARG A 48 18.97 19.43 -9.60
N ALA A 49 18.23 19.92 -8.62
CA ALA A 49 18.61 21.16 -7.94
C ALA A 49 20.01 21.03 -7.31
N PRO A 50 20.85 22.08 -7.38
CA PRO A 50 22.15 22.07 -6.75
C PRO A 50 22.04 21.79 -5.23
N GLY A 51 22.83 20.83 -4.73
CA GLY A 51 22.80 20.45 -3.31
C GLY A 51 21.62 19.59 -2.88
N LEU A 52 20.79 19.11 -3.82
CA LEU A 52 19.65 18.24 -3.52
C LEU A 52 20.13 16.95 -2.83
N LYS A 53 19.60 16.69 -1.64
CA LYS A 53 19.83 15.47 -0.89
C LYS A 53 18.70 14.49 -1.15
N ILE A 54 19.05 13.27 -1.58
CA ILE A 54 18.09 12.21 -1.90
C ILE A 54 18.27 11.08 -0.89
N GLY A 55 17.19 10.75 -0.16
CA GLY A 55 17.10 9.55 0.67
C GLY A 55 16.41 8.43 -0.09
N VAL A 56 16.94 7.22 -0.04
CA VAL A 56 16.38 6.06 -0.72
C VAL A 56 16.06 4.96 0.28
N LEU A 57 14.82 4.49 0.26
CA LEU A 57 14.39 3.27 0.93
C LEU A 57 14.16 2.20 -0.14
N ALA A 58 15.15 1.33 -0.32
CA ALA A 58 15.08 0.23 -1.28
C ALA A 58 14.12 -0.88 -0.80
N GLN A 59 13.65 -1.68 -1.75
CA GLN A 59 12.80 -2.84 -1.47
C GLN A 59 13.55 -3.89 -0.63
N GLU A 60 14.78 -4.19 -0.98
CA GLU A 60 15.65 -5.09 -0.22
C GLU A 60 16.28 -4.35 0.96
N LEU A 61 16.19 -4.97 2.14
CA LEU A 61 16.81 -4.43 3.34
C LEU A 61 18.31 -4.79 3.34
N PRO A 62 19.18 -3.90 3.83
CA PRO A 62 20.60 -4.22 3.90
C PRO A 62 20.84 -5.45 4.78
N GLU A 63 21.61 -6.40 4.27
CA GLU A 63 22.20 -7.46 5.08
C GLU A 63 23.25 -6.81 5.98
N ALA A 64 22.96 -6.74 7.26
CA ALA A 64 23.78 -6.05 8.24
C ALA A 64 24.07 -6.98 9.42
N ASP A 65 24.46 -8.22 9.14
CA ASP A 65 24.82 -9.20 10.16
C ASP A 65 26.01 -8.69 10.98
N GLY A 66 25.85 -8.68 12.31
CA GLY A 66 26.86 -8.20 13.25
C GLY A 66 26.97 -6.66 13.37
N GLN A 67 26.05 -5.91 12.77
CA GLN A 67 25.95 -4.44 12.95
C GLN A 67 24.84 -4.08 13.94
N THR A 68 25.08 -2.99 14.68
CA THR A 68 24.05 -2.38 15.53
C THR A 68 23.11 -1.49 14.69
N ILE A 69 21.96 -1.13 15.26
CA ILE A 69 21.05 -0.15 14.65
C ILE A 69 21.79 1.18 14.40
N PHE A 70 22.61 1.61 15.37
CA PHE A 70 23.42 2.83 15.23
C PHE A 70 24.31 2.77 13.99
N ASP A 71 25.03 1.67 13.77
CA ASP A 71 25.94 1.49 12.63
C ASP A 71 25.22 1.61 11.30
N VAL A 72 24.06 0.96 11.17
CA VAL A 72 23.26 0.98 9.94
C VAL A 72 22.72 2.38 9.66
N VAL A 73 22.26 3.10 10.69
CA VAL A 73 21.74 4.46 10.53
C VAL A 73 22.89 5.43 10.23
N ALA A 74 24.02 5.33 10.93
CA ALA A 74 25.22 6.10 10.66
C ALA A 74 25.74 5.90 9.23
N GLY A 75 25.59 4.69 8.67
CA GLY A 75 25.88 4.39 7.26
C GLY A 75 25.05 5.18 6.23
N GLY A 76 24.02 5.91 6.65
CA GLY A 76 23.30 6.92 5.84
C GLY A 76 24.06 8.25 5.66
N LEU A 77 25.20 8.43 6.37
CA LEU A 77 26.05 9.62 6.34
C LEU A 77 27.41 9.28 5.72
N PRO A 78 27.63 9.53 4.42
CA PRO A 78 28.80 9.00 3.69
C PRO A 78 30.16 9.40 4.28
N GLU A 79 30.28 10.64 4.80
CA GLU A 79 31.57 11.18 5.29
C GLU A 79 31.80 10.93 6.79
N ALA A 80 30.75 10.97 7.59
CA ALA A 80 30.83 10.88 9.05
C ALA A 80 30.47 9.50 9.61
N GLY A 81 29.71 8.70 8.88
CA GLY A 81 29.07 7.48 9.41
C GLY A 81 30.06 6.47 9.97
N ALA A 82 31.12 6.13 9.23
CA ALA A 82 32.13 5.18 9.68
C ALA A 82 32.90 5.67 10.91
N LEU A 83 33.20 6.98 10.99
CA LEU A 83 33.88 7.57 12.14
C LEU A 83 32.99 7.59 13.38
N LEU A 84 31.71 7.88 13.20
CA LEU A 84 30.73 7.89 14.30
C LEU A 84 30.46 6.48 14.82
N SER A 85 30.34 5.50 13.94
CA SER A 85 30.19 4.09 14.32
C SER A 85 31.40 3.59 15.12
N GLU A 86 32.62 3.82 14.63
CA GLU A 86 33.84 3.46 15.36
C GLU A 86 33.95 4.16 16.73
N TYR A 87 33.59 5.45 16.80
CA TYR A 87 33.57 6.20 18.06
C TYR A 87 32.52 5.66 19.03
N HIS A 88 31.32 5.36 18.56
CA HIS A 88 30.22 4.83 19.39
C HIS A 88 30.63 3.48 20.03
N HIS A 89 31.23 2.57 19.26
CA HIS A 89 31.73 1.30 19.79
C HIS A 89 32.81 1.50 20.85
N LEU A 90 33.78 2.40 20.61
CA LEU A 90 34.83 2.68 21.57
C LEU A 90 34.32 3.28 22.89
N VAL A 91 33.25 4.08 22.85
CA VAL A 91 32.62 4.63 24.07
C VAL A 91 31.91 3.55 24.88
N GLY A 92 31.35 2.53 24.21
CA GLY A 92 30.68 1.39 24.85
C GLY A 92 31.63 0.28 25.35
N ASP A 93 32.92 0.35 25.04
CA ASP A 93 33.92 -0.67 25.43
C ASP A 93 34.31 -0.53 26.91
N GLU A 94 34.47 -1.65 27.61
CA GLU A 94 34.92 -1.65 29.03
C GLU A 94 36.37 -1.11 29.21
N ALA A 95 37.20 -1.18 28.15
CA ALA A 95 38.60 -0.73 28.16
C ALA A 95 38.94 0.03 26.86
N PRO A 96 38.40 1.24 26.66
CA PRO A 96 38.51 1.97 25.40
C PRO A 96 39.95 2.39 25.10
N ASP A 97 40.35 2.30 23.82
CA ASP A 97 41.60 2.87 23.34
C ASP A 97 41.51 4.41 23.32
N MET A 98 41.97 5.03 24.41
CA MET A 98 41.92 6.49 24.60
C MET A 98 42.70 7.25 23.49
N ARG A 99 43.72 6.66 22.89
CA ARG A 99 44.49 7.29 21.82
C ARG A 99 43.65 7.32 20.54
N ARG A 100 43.04 6.19 20.21
CA ARG A 100 42.17 6.07 19.02
C ARG A 100 40.93 6.94 19.16
N MET A 101 40.35 6.99 20.35
CA MET A 101 39.21 7.86 20.66
C MET A 101 39.55 9.35 20.44
N ALA A 102 40.73 9.82 20.90
CA ALA A 102 41.18 11.19 20.70
C ALA A 102 41.42 11.53 19.22
N GLU A 103 41.99 10.57 18.45
CA GLU A 103 42.13 10.72 17.00
C GLU A 103 40.79 10.85 16.29
N LEU A 104 39.79 10.03 16.67
CA LEU A 104 38.44 10.09 16.10
C LEU A 104 37.73 11.41 16.48
N GLN A 105 37.85 11.86 17.73
CA GLN A 105 37.31 13.14 18.17
C GLN A 105 37.86 14.29 17.31
N THR A 106 39.18 14.34 17.11
CA THR A 106 39.78 15.39 16.28
C THR A 106 39.28 15.35 14.84
N ARG A 107 39.10 14.15 14.27
CA ARG A 107 38.54 14.00 12.92
C ARG A 107 37.08 14.36 12.83
N LEU A 108 36.28 14.01 13.83
CA LEU A 108 34.86 14.37 13.91
C LEU A 108 34.68 15.88 14.09
N GLU A 109 35.51 16.52 14.91
CA GLU A 109 35.52 18.00 15.05
C GLU A 109 35.83 18.70 13.72
N ALA A 110 36.78 18.15 12.94
CA ALA A 110 37.16 18.75 11.66
C ALA A 110 36.05 18.72 10.60
N ILE A 111 35.08 17.80 10.70
CA ILE A 111 33.96 17.65 9.76
C ILE A 111 32.60 18.01 10.37
N ASP A 112 32.58 18.67 11.52
CA ASP A 112 31.34 18.92 12.31
C ASP A 112 30.55 17.63 12.63
N GLY A 113 31.27 16.56 12.87
CA GLY A 113 30.72 15.21 13.08
C GLY A 113 29.74 15.11 14.27
N TRP A 114 29.88 15.97 15.28
CA TRP A 114 28.98 15.98 16.43
C TRP A 114 27.55 16.42 16.09
N SER A 115 27.39 17.28 15.09
CA SER A 115 26.06 17.61 14.58
C SER A 115 25.38 16.40 13.94
N PHE A 116 26.15 15.54 13.27
CA PHE A 116 25.64 14.28 12.71
C PHE A 116 25.31 13.23 13.78
N HIS A 117 26.09 13.14 14.86
CA HIS A 117 25.78 12.27 16.00
C HIS A 117 24.43 12.65 16.63
N GLN A 118 24.24 13.94 16.88
CA GLN A 118 22.98 14.44 17.40
C GLN A 118 21.78 14.13 16.46
N ARG A 119 21.98 14.19 15.14
CA ARG A 119 20.93 13.83 14.18
C ARG A 119 20.58 12.34 14.26
N ILE A 120 21.58 11.46 14.38
CA ILE A 120 21.35 10.03 14.58
C ILE A 120 20.49 9.83 15.83
N ASP A 121 20.88 10.42 16.97
CA ASP A 121 20.14 10.30 18.23
C ASP A 121 18.69 10.80 18.11
N VAL A 122 18.48 11.94 17.46
CA VAL A 122 17.14 12.50 17.19
C VAL A 122 16.32 11.54 16.34
N VAL A 123 16.89 11.00 15.27
CA VAL A 123 16.19 10.07 14.37
C VAL A 123 15.87 8.77 15.10
N LEU A 124 16.84 8.19 15.83
CA LEU A 124 16.63 6.96 16.61
C LEU A 124 15.55 7.16 17.68
N THR A 125 15.59 8.26 18.42
CA THR A 125 14.59 8.61 19.44
C THR A 125 13.20 8.78 18.81
N ARG A 126 13.10 9.55 17.72
CA ARG A 126 11.84 9.79 17.00
C ARG A 126 11.21 8.51 16.49
N LEU A 127 12.03 7.58 16.03
CA LEU A 127 11.57 6.30 15.45
C LEU A 127 11.48 5.18 16.51
N GLY A 128 11.82 5.46 17.77
CA GLY A 128 11.77 4.51 18.90
C GLY A 128 12.74 3.34 18.72
N LEU A 129 13.93 3.59 18.15
CA LEU A 129 14.93 2.56 17.82
C LEU A 129 16.03 2.52 18.89
N PRO A 130 16.30 1.35 19.53
CA PRO A 130 17.41 1.18 20.45
C PRO A 130 18.74 1.12 19.68
N ALA A 131 19.65 2.06 19.96
CA ALA A 131 20.92 2.23 19.23
C ALA A 131 21.78 0.95 19.19
N ASP A 132 21.90 0.27 20.34
CA ASP A 132 22.83 -0.84 20.58
C ASP A 132 22.27 -2.23 20.20
N ALA A 133 21.01 -2.30 19.75
CA ALA A 133 20.43 -3.58 19.35
C ALA A 133 21.02 -4.08 18.03
N GLU A 134 21.31 -5.38 17.96
CA GLU A 134 21.81 -6.01 16.76
C GLU A 134 20.73 -6.18 15.68
N MET A 135 21.09 -5.93 14.44
CA MET A 135 20.19 -6.10 13.27
C MET A 135 19.71 -7.54 13.10
N SER A 136 20.53 -8.52 13.47
CA SER A 136 20.23 -9.95 13.37
C SER A 136 19.02 -10.35 14.22
N ALA A 137 18.83 -9.69 15.38
CA ALA A 137 17.73 -9.96 16.32
C ALA A 137 16.40 -9.31 15.93
N LEU A 138 16.38 -8.46 14.90
CA LEU A 138 15.21 -7.66 14.55
C LEU A 138 14.25 -8.37 13.62
N SER A 139 12.95 -8.18 13.85
CA SER A 139 11.90 -8.55 12.90
C SER A 139 11.96 -7.69 11.62
N GLY A 140 11.31 -8.16 10.54
CA GLY A 140 11.25 -7.43 9.26
C GLY A 140 10.73 -5.99 9.40
N GLY A 141 9.70 -5.78 10.23
CA GLY A 141 9.16 -4.45 10.50
C GLY A 141 10.17 -3.52 11.19
N TRP A 142 10.95 -4.03 12.14
CA TRP A 142 12.02 -3.27 12.78
C TRP A 142 13.15 -2.94 11.81
N ARG A 143 13.60 -3.90 11.02
CA ARG A 143 14.62 -3.68 9.98
C ARG A 143 14.18 -2.59 8.99
N ARG A 144 12.89 -2.55 8.61
CA ARG A 144 12.33 -1.51 7.75
C ARG A 144 12.37 -0.13 8.39
N ARG A 145 12.10 -0.02 9.70
CA ARG A 145 12.25 1.24 10.45
C ARG A 145 13.69 1.72 10.47
N VAL A 146 14.64 0.81 10.68
CA VAL A 146 16.08 1.13 10.63
C VAL A 146 16.49 1.62 9.24
N ALA A 147 16.00 0.98 8.18
CA ALA A 147 16.25 1.42 6.81
C ALA A 147 15.66 2.82 6.53
N LEU A 148 14.46 3.12 7.06
CA LEU A 148 13.88 4.46 7.00
C LEU A 148 14.71 5.47 7.81
N ALA A 149 15.16 5.11 9.02
CA ALA A 149 16.05 5.94 9.83
C ALA A 149 17.32 6.31 9.05
N ARG A 150 17.95 5.32 8.40
CA ARG A 150 19.11 5.51 7.53
C ARG A 150 18.84 6.47 6.38
N ALA A 151 17.65 6.39 5.77
CA ALA A 151 17.29 7.30 4.69
C ALA A 151 17.02 8.73 5.18
N LEU A 152 16.49 8.90 6.40
CA LEU A 152 16.11 10.19 6.98
C LEU A 152 17.26 10.93 7.66
N VAL A 153 18.30 10.22 8.15
CA VAL A 153 19.40 10.82 8.92
C VAL A 153 20.19 11.89 8.14
N ALA A 154 20.22 11.78 6.81
CA ALA A 154 20.84 12.76 5.92
C ALA A 154 19.98 14.02 5.72
N GLU A 155 18.79 14.12 6.33
CA GLU A 155 17.80 15.19 6.11
C GLU A 155 17.55 15.39 4.60
N PRO A 156 16.98 14.40 3.92
CA PRO A 156 16.77 14.49 2.48
C PRO A 156 15.73 15.55 2.10
N ASP A 157 15.91 16.19 0.95
CA ASP A 157 14.90 17.04 0.32
C ASP A 157 13.91 16.22 -0.50
N LEU A 158 14.35 15.05 -0.99
CA LEU A 158 13.56 14.08 -1.75
C LEU A 158 13.74 12.69 -1.14
N LEU A 159 12.63 12.04 -0.83
CA LEU A 159 12.59 10.66 -0.34
C LEU A 159 12.01 9.75 -1.42
N LEU A 160 12.76 8.72 -1.78
CA LEU A 160 12.37 7.69 -2.74
C LEU A 160 12.07 6.39 -2.00
N LEU A 161 10.85 5.86 -2.17
CA LEU A 161 10.38 4.66 -1.46
C LEU A 161 9.92 3.61 -2.47
N ASP A 162 10.54 2.44 -2.45
CA ASP A 162 10.13 1.29 -3.28
C ASP A 162 9.40 0.26 -2.42
N GLU A 163 8.09 0.11 -2.64
CA GLU A 163 7.17 -0.77 -1.91
C GLU A 163 7.35 -0.70 -0.38
N PRO A 164 7.18 0.50 0.24
CA PRO A 164 7.51 0.69 1.66
C PRO A 164 6.59 -0.08 2.60
N THR A 165 5.42 -0.51 2.17
CA THR A 165 4.41 -1.22 2.98
C THR A 165 4.54 -2.73 2.95
N ASN A 166 5.30 -3.31 2.01
CA ASN A 166 5.44 -4.77 1.88
C ASN A 166 6.02 -5.41 3.14
N HIS A 167 5.42 -6.52 3.56
CA HIS A 167 5.78 -7.30 4.74
C HIS A 167 5.68 -6.56 6.09
N LEU A 168 5.07 -5.36 6.12
CA LEU A 168 4.80 -4.63 7.34
C LEU A 168 3.44 -5.00 7.92
N ASP A 169 3.36 -5.02 9.25
CA ASP A 169 2.08 -5.12 9.94
C ASP A 169 1.35 -3.75 9.97
N LEU A 170 0.07 -3.79 10.27
CA LEU A 170 -0.83 -2.63 10.23
C LEU A 170 -0.36 -1.46 11.10
N ASP A 171 0.23 -1.73 12.27
CA ASP A 171 0.76 -0.68 13.15
C ASP A 171 1.99 -0.01 12.55
N THR A 172 2.88 -0.79 11.95
CA THR A 172 4.07 -0.25 11.29
C THR A 172 3.70 0.56 10.05
N ILE A 173 2.68 0.14 9.30
CA ILE A 173 2.13 0.92 8.17
C ILE A 173 1.54 2.23 8.68
N ALA A 174 0.70 2.21 9.73
CA ALA A 174 0.11 3.42 10.30
C ALA A 174 1.18 4.40 10.80
N TRP A 175 2.20 3.88 11.50
CA TRP A 175 3.35 4.66 11.93
C TRP A 175 4.12 5.28 10.74
N LEU A 176 4.36 4.51 9.66
CA LEU A 176 5.03 5.01 8.45
C LEU A 176 4.24 6.13 7.79
N GLU A 177 2.91 5.99 7.70
CA GLU A 177 2.01 7.03 7.20
C GLU A 177 2.19 8.34 7.96
N GLU A 178 2.21 8.30 9.30
CA GLU A 178 2.42 9.48 10.15
C GLU A 178 3.78 10.15 9.90
N GLN A 179 4.85 9.35 9.76
CA GLN A 179 6.19 9.90 9.49
C GLN A 179 6.24 10.60 8.11
N LEU A 180 5.61 10.02 7.09
CA LEU A 180 5.59 10.58 5.74
C LEU A 180 4.67 11.80 5.62
N LEU A 181 3.58 11.85 6.38
CA LEU A 181 2.73 13.05 6.47
C LEU A 181 3.46 14.24 7.14
N ALA A 182 4.30 13.94 8.14
CA ALA A 182 5.12 14.95 8.84
C ALA A 182 6.39 15.34 8.09
N PHE A 183 6.70 14.68 6.97
CA PHE A 183 7.90 14.97 6.19
C PHE A 183 7.69 16.20 5.30
N ASN A 184 8.61 17.19 5.38
CA ASN A 184 8.51 18.47 4.68
C ASN A 184 9.15 18.49 3.28
N GLY A 185 9.88 17.43 2.89
CA GLY A 185 10.47 17.27 1.56
C GLY A 185 9.47 16.71 0.54
N ALA A 186 9.95 16.46 -0.67
CA ALA A 186 9.19 15.72 -1.67
C ALA A 186 9.29 14.21 -1.43
N VAL A 187 8.23 13.47 -1.72
CA VAL A 187 8.22 12.00 -1.65
C VAL A 187 7.78 11.42 -2.98
N LEU A 188 8.56 10.52 -3.53
CA LEU A 188 8.17 9.68 -4.66
C LEU A 188 8.16 8.23 -4.20
N PHE A 189 7.01 7.59 -4.23
CA PHE A 189 6.87 6.24 -3.70
C PHE A 189 6.13 5.31 -4.65
N ILE A 190 6.56 4.06 -4.68
CA ILE A 190 5.85 2.97 -5.35
C ILE A 190 5.08 2.22 -4.27
N THR A 191 3.79 1.98 -4.49
CA THR A 191 2.99 1.13 -3.62
C THR A 191 1.82 0.51 -4.35
N HIS A 192 1.39 -0.64 -3.87
CA HIS A 192 0.17 -1.32 -4.27
C HIS A 192 -0.91 -1.28 -3.17
N ASP A 193 -0.59 -0.73 -1.99
CA ASP A 193 -1.53 -0.48 -0.90
C ASP A 193 -2.40 0.74 -1.20
N ARG A 194 -3.68 0.50 -1.52
CA ARG A 194 -4.67 1.53 -1.91
C ARG A 194 -4.99 2.48 -0.75
N ALA A 195 -5.03 1.97 0.49
CA ALA A 195 -5.30 2.79 1.67
C ALA A 195 -4.15 3.75 1.94
N PHE A 196 -2.92 3.24 1.86
CA PHE A 196 -1.69 4.04 2.00
C PHE A 196 -1.60 5.11 0.90
N LEU A 197 -1.88 4.74 -0.35
CA LEU A 197 -1.89 5.64 -1.48
C LEU A 197 -2.93 6.76 -1.30
N SER A 198 -4.18 6.43 -0.95
CA SER A 198 -5.27 7.39 -0.77
C SER A 198 -5.01 8.38 0.36
N LYS A 199 -4.28 7.96 1.40
CA LYS A 199 -3.96 8.81 2.56
C LYS A 199 -2.80 9.76 2.30
N LEU A 200 -1.82 9.36 1.50
CA LEU A 200 -0.55 10.08 1.35
C LEU A 200 -0.42 10.84 0.04
N ALA A 201 -0.91 10.28 -1.07
CA ALA A 201 -0.65 10.83 -2.39
C ALA A 201 -1.34 12.17 -2.61
N THR A 202 -0.57 13.16 -3.09
CA THR A 202 -1.11 14.43 -3.61
C THR A 202 -1.43 14.34 -5.10
N ALA A 203 -0.74 13.43 -5.82
CA ALA A 203 -1.03 13.06 -7.19
C ALA A 203 -0.50 11.64 -7.47
N ILE A 204 -1.05 11.01 -8.49
CA ILE A 204 -0.67 9.68 -8.95
C ILE A 204 0.08 9.81 -10.28
N LEU A 205 1.20 9.12 -10.38
CA LEU A 205 1.96 8.92 -11.61
C LEU A 205 1.72 7.50 -12.11
N GLU A 206 1.15 7.34 -13.27
CA GLU A 206 0.99 6.02 -13.89
C GLU A 206 2.07 5.79 -14.95
N LEU A 207 2.78 4.69 -14.82
CA LEU A 207 3.71 4.22 -15.84
C LEU A 207 3.04 3.10 -16.63
N ASP A 208 2.53 3.43 -17.83
CA ASP A 208 1.88 2.49 -18.73
C ASP A 208 2.55 2.52 -20.10
N ARG A 209 2.94 1.35 -20.60
CA ARG A 209 3.55 1.14 -21.95
C ARG A 209 4.73 2.07 -22.26
N GLY A 210 5.50 2.45 -21.23
CA GLY A 210 6.67 3.32 -21.32
C GLY A 210 6.36 4.82 -21.25
N ARG A 211 5.09 5.21 -21.13
CA ARG A 211 4.65 6.59 -20.95
C ARG A 211 4.31 6.87 -19.50
N LEU A 212 4.59 8.07 -19.06
CA LEU A 212 4.29 8.53 -17.73
C LEU A 212 3.09 9.50 -17.79
N GLY A 213 1.97 9.11 -17.19
CA GLY A 213 0.78 9.94 -17.01
C GLY A 213 0.74 10.51 -15.58
N ARG A 214 0.32 11.78 -15.41
CA ARG A 214 0.11 12.39 -14.10
C ARG A 214 -1.36 12.68 -13.88
N TYR A 215 -1.89 12.19 -12.78
CA TYR A 215 -3.28 12.33 -12.36
C TYR A 215 -3.33 13.06 -11.02
N PRO A 216 -3.88 14.30 -10.97
CA PRO A 216 -4.02 15.02 -9.71
C PRO A 216 -5.15 14.44 -8.86
N GLY A 217 -4.95 14.41 -7.56
CA GLY A 217 -5.95 13.97 -6.59
C GLY A 217 -5.70 12.57 -6.04
N ASP A 218 -6.76 12.01 -5.47
CA ASP A 218 -6.75 10.71 -4.80
C ASP A 218 -6.94 9.52 -5.77
N TYR A 219 -6.87 8.31 -5.21
CA TYR A 219 -7.00 7.07 -5.96
C TYR A 219 -8.38 6.91 -6.64
N ALA A 220 -9.46 7.37 -6.00
CA ALA A 220 -10.81 7.25 -6.57
C ALA A 220 -10.96 8.12 -7.82
N ARG A 221 -10.42 9.33 -7.80
CA ARG A 221 -10.39 10.21 -8.99
C ARG A 221 -9.53 9.63 -10.10
N TYR A 222 -8.36 9.09 -9.75
CA TYR A 222 -7.51 8.39 -10.72
C TYR A 222 -8.27 7.24 -11.40
N GLN A 223 -8.95 6.37 -10.63
CA GLN A 223 -9.72 5.26 -11.19
C GLN A 223 -10.82 5.74 -12.14
N ALA A 224 -11.59 6.76 -11.73
CA ALA A 224 -12.66 7.31 -12.55
C ALA A 224 -12.14 7.90 -13.87
N GLN A 225 -11.05 8.68 -13.80
CA GLN A 225 -10.43 9.25 -14.99
C GLN A 225 -9.84 8.18 -15.89
N LYS A 226 -9.15 7.18 -15.31
CA LYS A 226 -8.56 6.06 -16.06
C LYS A 226 -9.63 5.20 -16.76
N ALA A 227 -10.74 4.91 -16.07
CA ALA A 227 -11.87 4.20 -16.66
C ALA A 227 -12.43 4.94 -17.90
N HIS A 228 -12.58 6.26 -17.77
CA HIS A 228 -13.04 7.09 -18.89
C HIS A 228 -12.04 7.09 -20.06
N GLU A 229 -10.74 7.27 -19.79
CA GLU A 229 -9.68 7.22 -20.83
C GLU A 229 -9.67 5.88 -21.57
N LEU A 230 -9.83 4.76 -20.83
CA LEU A 230 -9.90 3.42 -21.41
C LEU A 230 -11.15 3.21 -22.29
N GLU A 231 -12.29 3.78 -21.89
CA GLU A 231 -13.51 3.73 -22.70
C GLU A 231 -13.32 4.51 -24.02
N VAL A 232 -12.69 5.70 -23.95
CA VAL A 232 -12.37 6.50 -25.14
C VAL A 232 -11.39 5.76 -26.04
N GLU A 233 -10.28 5.22 -25.49
CA GLU A 233 -9.29 4.44 -26.23
C GLU A 233 -9.93 3.23 -26.92
N ALA A 234 -10.79 2.49 -26.23
CA ALA A 234 -11.49 1.34 -26.78
C ALA A 234 -12.41 1.74 -27.96
N ARG A 235 -13.10 2.88 -27.82
CA ARG A 235 -13.98 3.40 -28.89
C ARG A 235 -13.15 3.83 -30.12
N GLU A 236 -12.08 4.58 -29.92
CA GLU A 236 -11.17 4.98 -30.98
C GLU A 236 -10.54 3.77 -31.69
N HIS A 237 -10.13 2.75 -30.95
CA HIS A 237 -9.60 1.51 -31.49
C HIS A 237 -10.65 0.77 -32.34
N ALA A 238 -11.89 0.68 -31.86
CA ALA A 238 -12.97 0.03 -32.62
C ALA A 238 -13.28 0.78 -33.93
N GLU A 239 -13.30 2.11 -33.91
CA GLU A 239 -13.49 2.93 -35.11
C GLU A 239 -12.33 2.77 -36.11
N PHE A 240 -11.10 2.77 -35.59
CA PHE A 240 -9.90 2.55 -36.41
C PHE A 240 -9.91 1.15 -37.05
N ASP A 241 -10.20 0.10 -36.29
CA ASP A 241 -10.26 -1.27 -36.82
C ASP A 241 -11.39 -1.43 -37.86
N LYS A 242 -12.51 -0.76 -37.63
CA LYS A 242 -13.61 -0.69 -38.63
C LYS A 242 -13.15 -0.02 -39.91
N LYS A 243 -12.41 1.09 -39.81
CA LYS A 243 -11.84 1.81 -40.97
C LYS A 243 -10.81 0.94 -41.68
N LEU A 244 -9.91 0.30 -40.95
CA LEU A 244 -8.92 -0.63 -41.53
C LEU A 244 -9.58 -1.78 -42.29
N ALA A 245 -10.60 -2.42 -41.69
CA ALA A 245 -11.35 -3.51 -42.31
C ALA A 245 -12.08 -3.05 -43.61
N GLN A 246 -12.62 -1.83 -43.61
CA GLN A 246 -13.26 -1.25 -44.79
C GLN A 246 -12.25 -1.02 -45.93
N GLU A 247 -11.07 -0.47 -45.66
CA GLU A 247 -10.02 -0.26 -46.65
C GLU A 247 -9.45 -1.60 -47.16
N GLU A 248 -9.31 -2.61 -46.30
CA GLU A 248 -8.91 -3.96 -46.71
C GLU A 248 -9.94 -4.64 -47.61
N ALA A 249 -11.24 -4.55 -47.24
CA ALA A 249 -12.32 -5.09 -48.09
C ALA A 249 -12.39 -4.42 -49.43
N TRP A 250 -12.21 -3.08 -49.48
CA TRP A 250 -12.22 -2.32 -50.72
C TRP A 250 -11.04 -2.69 -51.64
N ILE A 251 -9.83 -2.84 -51.12
CA ILE A 251 -8.65 -3.26 -51.89
C ILE A 251 -8.84 -4.68 -52.46
N ARG A 252 -9.40 -5.62 -51.67
CA ARG A 252 -9.72 -6.97 -52.18
C ARG A 252 -10.72 -6.98 -53.33
N GLN A 253 -11.69 -6.08 -53.32
CA GLN A 253 -12.70 -5.96 -54.38
C GLN A 253 -12.21 -5.18 -55.60
N GLY A 254 -11.23 -4.26 -55.44
CA GLY A 254 -10.83 -3.28 -56.45
C GLY A 254 -9.70 -3.66 -57.40
N ILE A 255 -9.12 -4.87 -57.32
CA ILE A 255 -7.91 -5.27 -58.10
C ILE A 255 -8.15 -5.38 -59.62
N LYS A 256 -9.39 -5.34 -60.11
CA LYS A 256 -9.69 -5.55 -61.52
C LYS A 256 -9.73 -4.30 -62.40
N ALA A 257 -9.64 -3.09 -61.91
CA ALA A 257 -9.70 -1.86 -62.73
C ALA A 257 -8.87 -0.69 -62.20
N ARG A 258 -7.83 -0.29 -62.91
CA ARG A 258 -7.00 0.94 -62.83
C ARG A 258 -5.81 0.94 -61.83
N ARG A 259 -4.64 0.57 -62.40
CA ARG A 259 -3.35 0.49 -61.69
C ARG A 259 -2.84 1.81 -61.06
N THR A 260 -3.04 2.96 -61.67
CA THR A 260 -2.38 4.23 -61.30
C THR A 260 -3.10 5.06 -60.22
N ARG A 261 -4.38 4.81 -59.94
CA ARG A 261 -5.14 5.58 -58.92
C ARG A 261 -5.14 4.93 -57.54
N ASN A 262 -4.61 3.70 -57.43
CA ASN A 262 -4.65 2.90 -56.23
C ASN A 262 -3.36 2.95 -55.37
N GLU A 263 -2.23 3.45 -55.91
CA GLU A 263 -0.95 3.49 -55.17
C GLU A 263 -1.02 4.34 -53.86
N GLY A 264 -1.74 5.47 -53.90
CA GLY A 264 -1.92 6.30 -52.72
C GLY A 264 -2.72 5.61 -51.62
N ARG A 265 -3.76 4.83 -51.98
CA ARG A 265 -4.59 4.07 -51.02
C ARG A 265 -3.89 2.82 -50.52
N VAL A 266 -3.07 2.18 -51.33
CA VAL A 266 -2.22 1.05 -50.88
C VAL A 266 -1.22 1.53 -49.85
N ARG A 267 -0.55 2.68 -50.06
CA ARG A 267 0.34 3.29 -49.10
C ARG A 267 -0.40 3.67 -47.81
N ALA A 268 -1.61 4.23 -47.92
CA ALA A 268 -2.45 4.55 -46.75
C ALA A 268 -2.84 3.29 -45.94
N LEU A 269 -3.17 2.17 -46.62
CA LEU A 269 -3.43 0.90 -45.98
C LEU A 269 -2.18 0.32 -45.30
N GLU A 270 -1.02 0.39 -45.94
CA GLU A 270 0.24 -0.04 -45.37
C GLU A 270 0.59 0.79 -44.12
N GLN A 271 0.31 2.09 -44.15
CA GLN A 271 0.46 2.97 -43.01
C GLN A 271 -0.49 2.58 -41.86
N LEU A 272 -1.79 2.38 -42.14
CA LEU A 272 -2.77 1.91 -41.14
C LEU A 272 -2.39 0.55 -40.55
N ARG A 273 -1.85 -0.38 -41.36
CA ARG A 273 -1.35 -1.66 -40.88
C ARG A 273 -0.12 -1.51 -39.99
N ARG A 274 0.79 -0.58 -40.32
CA ARG A 274 1.95 -0.25 -39.50
C ARG A 274 1.49 0.35 -38.17
N GLU A 275 0.60 1.34 -38.20
CA GLU A 275 0.02 1.95 -36.99
C GLU A 275 -0.67 0.90 -36.12
N ARG A 276 -1.40 -0.07 -36.70
CA ARG A 276 -1.97 -1.18 -35.96
C ARG A 276 -0.91 -2.09 -35.36
N SER A 277 0.17 -2.41 -36.10
CA SER A 277 1.26 -3.29 -35.62
C SER A 277 2.12 -2.63 -34.52
N GLU A 278 2.21 -1.30 -34.51
CA GLU A 278 2.93 -0.50 -33.51
C GLU A 278 2.10 -0.27 -32.25
N ARG A 279 0.79 -0.57 -32.25
CA ARG A 279 -0.04 -0.52 -31.05
C ARG A 279 0.45 -1.52 -30.02
N ARG A 280 0.72 -1.02 -28.83
CA ARG A 280 0.93 -1.85 -27.65
C ARG A 280 -0.45 -2.15 -27.05
N GLU A 281 -1.04 -3.29 -27.41
CA GLU A 281 -2.35 -3.68 -26.90
C GLU A 281 -2.30 -3.94 -25.40
N ARG A 282 -3.34 -3.49 -24.67
CA ARG A 282 -3.55 -3.87 -23.28
C ARG A 282 -4.06 -5.31 -23.24
N GLN A 283 -3.51 -6.13 -22.35
CA GLN A 283 -4.06 -7.47 -22.09
C GLN A 283 -5.42 -7.31 -21.42
N GLY A 284 -6.44 -8.02 -21.91
CA GLY A 284 -7.84 -7.79 -21.57
C GLY A 284 -8.21 -8.05 -20.12
N THR A 285 -9.44 -7.64 -19.75
CA THR A 285 -10.08 -7.97 -18.45
C THR A 285 -10.49 -9.43 -18.43
N ALA A 286 -10.25 -10.10 -17.30
CA ALA A 286 -10.56 -11.51 -17.10
C ALA A 286 -12.02 -11.72 -16.67
N ASN A 287 -12.68 -12.73 -17.26
CA ASN A 287 -13.93 -13.30 -16.76
C ASN A 287 -13.64 -14.71 -16.25
N LEU A 288 -13.39 -14.86 -14.96
CA LEU A 288 -13.03 -16.12 -14.32
C LEU A 288 -14.17 -16.59 -13.39
N ALA A 289 -14.44 -17.90 -13.42
CA ALA A 289 -15.27 -18.56 -12.42
C ALA A 289 -14.38 -19.54 -11.64
N VAL A 290 -14.56 -19.63 -10.32
CA VAL A 290 -13.79 -20.50 -9.43
C VAL A 290 -14.54 -21.80 -9.19
N ASP A 291 -13.83 -22.96 -9.16
CA ASP A 291 -14.44 -24.25 -8.83
C ASP A 291 -14.51 -24.43 -7.31
N GLY A 292 -15.72 -24.42 -6.75
CA GLY A 292 -15.98 -24.64 -5.34
C GLY A 292 -15.78 -26.10 -4.85
N GLY A 293 -15.32 -27.01 -5.72
CA GLY A 293 -15.13 -28.42 -5.37
C GLY A 293 -16.42 -29.14 -4.92
N GLU A 294 -16.30 -30.34 -4.30
CA GLU A 294 -17.43 -30.99 -3.63
C GLU A 294 -17.84 -30.14 -2.40
N ARG A 295 -19.15 -29.96 -2.20
CA ARG A 295 -19.66 -29.23 -1.04
C ARG A 295 -19.21 -29.88 0.27
N SER A 296 -18.49 -29.15 1.10
CA SER A 296 -18.15 -29.54 2.48
C SER A 296 -19.40 -29.73 3.33
N GLY A 297 -19.27 -30.34 4.52
CA GLY A 297 -20.30 -30.30 5.55
C GLY A 297 -20.68 -28.85 5.91
N LYS A 298 -21.81 -28.62 6.62
CA LYS A 298 -22.21 -27.28 7.04
C LYS A 298 -21.16 -26.64 7.95
N ARG A 299 -20.54 -27.43 8.83
CA ARG A 299 -19.45 -26.99 9.72
C ARG A 299 -18.12 -27.34 9.08
N VAL A 300 -17.21 -26.37 9.03
CA VAL A 300 -15.84 -26.54 8.52
C VAL A 300 -14.88 -26.88 9.66
N VAL A 301 -14.91 -26.12 10.75
CA VAL A 301 -14.11 -26.39 11.95
C VAL A 301 -14.79 -25.84 13.20
N GLU A 302 -14.64 -26.53 14.31
CA GLU A 302 -15.07 -26.12 15.65
C GLU A 302 -13.90 -26.20 16.62
N LEU A 303 -13.58 -25.09 17.23
CA LEU A 303 -12.62 -24.98 18.33
C LEU A 303 -13.38 -24.86 19.65
N SER A 304 -13.00 -25.63 20.65
CA SER A 304 -13.57 -25.57 22.00
C SER A 304 -12.47 -25.40 23.04
N HIS A 305 -12.43 -24.22 23.67
CA HIS A 305 -11.47 -23.86 24.71
C HIS A 305 -10.00 -24.11 24.34
N VAL A 306 -9.64 -23.74 23.10
CA VAL A 306 -8.31 -24.00 22.55
C VAL A 306 -7.29 -23.02 23.14
N THR A 307 -6.22 -23.56 23.71
CA THR A 307 -5.05 -22.82 24.17
C THR A 307 -3.80 -23.38 23.51
N GLN A 308 -2.96 -22.51 22.96
CA GLN A 308 -1.66 -22.86 22.40
C GLN A 308 -0.54 -22.10 23.07
N ARG A 309 0.46 -22.85 23.57
CA ARG A 309 1.65 -22.31 24.23
C ARG A 309 2.91 -22.73 23.48
N PHE A 310 3.91 -21.84 23.53
CA PHE A 310 5.29 -22.14 23.18
C PHE A 310 6.18 -21.73 24.37
N GLY A 311 6.69 -22.72 25.10
CA GLY A 311 7.31 -22.50 26.40
C GLY A 311 6.31 -21.89 27.40
N ASP A 312 6.67 -20.79 28.03
CA ASP A 312 5.82 -20.12 29.02
C ASP A 312 4.82 -19.13 28.37
N GLU A 313 4.97 -18.82 27.08
CA GLU A 313 4.12 -17.85 26.38
C GLU A 313 2.90 -18.51 25.76
N ALA A 314 1.70 -17.99 26.08
CA ALA A 314 0.45 -18.40 25.47
C ALA A 314 0.16 -17.51 24.25
N VAL A 315 0.29 -18.08 23.06
CA VAL A 315 0.01 -17.39 21.78
C VAL A 315 -1.49 -17.35 21.47
N ILE A 316 -2.23 -18.36 21.92
CA ILE A 316 -3.69 -18.42 21.84
C ILE A 316 -4.18 -18.89 23.22
N ARG A 317 -5.20 -18.23 23.77
CA ARG A 317 -5.73 -18.51 25.10
C ARG A 317 -7.25 -18.66 25.05
N ASP A 318 -7.73 -19.83 25.46
CA ASP A 318 -9.16 -20.15 25.65
C ASP A 318 -10.07 -19.71 24.48
N LEU A 319 -9.65 -20.02 23.24
CA LEU A 319 -10.41 -19.68 22.05
C LEU A 319 -11.49 -20.73 21.77
N SER A 320 -12.74 -20.28 21.68
CA SER A 320 -13.87 -21.07 21.19
C SER A 320 -14.42 -20.39 19.93
N LEU A 321 -14.48 -21.13 18.82
CA LEU A 321 -14.83 -20.60 17.50
C LEU A 321 -15.50 -21.69 16.66
N GLU A 322 -16.55 -21.35 15.92
CA GLU A 322 -17.16 -22.24 14.92
C GLU A 322 -17.10 -21.56 13.54
N ILE A 323 -16.46 -22.21 12.56
CA ILE A 323 -16.41 -21.76 11.18
C ILE A 323 -17.35 -22.63 10.35
N GLN A 324 -18.25 -21.97 9.63
CA GLN A 324 -19.23 -22.62 8.77
C GLN A 324 -18.82 -22.50 7.29
N ARG A 325 -19.45 -23.32 6.46
CA ARG A 325 -19.25 -23.26 5.02
C ARG A 325 -19.74 -21.92 4.47
N GLY A 326 -18.90 -21.27 3.69
CA GLY A 326 -19.15 -19.97 3.08
C GLY A 326 -18.71 -18.79 3.92
N ASP A 327 -18.17 -19.02 5.14
CA ASP A 327 -17.59 -17.94 5.93
C ASP A 327 -16.32 -17.41 5.25
N ARG A 328 -16.12 -16.10 5.34
CA ARG A 328 -14.95 -15.40 4.83
C ARG A 328 -14.30 -14.64 5.98
N ILE A 329 -13.23 -15.23 6.52
CA ILE A 329 -12.63 -14.78 7.77
C ILE A 329 -11.25 -14.17 7.51
N GLY A 330 -11.08 -12.91 7.91
CA GLY A 330 -9.80 -12.20 7.92
C GLY A 330 -9.08 -12.35 9.27
N PHE A 331 -7.76 -12.38 9.26
CA PHE A 331 -6.94 -12.41 10.47
C PHE A 331 -6.20 -11.10 10.64
N ILE A 332 -6.48 -10.38 11.72
CA ILE A 332 -5.85 -9.11 12.07
C ILE A 332 -4.93 -9.30 13.28
N GLY A 333 -3.70 -8.88 13.16
CA GLY A 333 -2.73 -8.96 14.26
C GLY A 333 -1.32 -8.67 13.80
N ARG A 334 -0.44 -8.36 14.73
CA ARG A 334 0.97 -8.10 14.44
C ARG A 334 1.69 -9.30 13.86
N ASN A 335 2.82 -9.03 13.24
CA ASN A 335 3.74 -10.11 12.87
C ASN A 335 4.22 -10.83 14.14
N GLY A 336 4.13 -12.17 14.12
CA GLY A 336 4.42 -13.01 15.30
C GLY A 336 3.29 -13.16 16.31
N ALA A 337 2.11 -12.53 16.14
CA ALA A 337 0.98 -12.66 17.07
C ALA A 337 0.33 -14.05 17.11
N GLY A 338 0.71 -14.97 16.21
CA GLY A 338 0.16 -16.33 16.17
C GLY A 338 -0.86 -16.58 15.08
N LYS A 339 -0.99 -15.71 14.07
CA LYS A 339 -1.91 -15.88 12.93
C LYS A 339 -1.70 -17.22 12.21
N THR A 340 -0.48 -17.50 11.78
CA THR A 340 -0.10 -18.76 11.11
C THR A 340 -0.26 -19.97 12.05
N THR A 341 -0.03 -19.81 13.35
CA THR A 341 -0.28 -20.86 14.36
C THR A 341 -1.75 -21.20 14.43
N LEU A 342 -2.64 -20.22 14.48
CA LEU A 342 -4.08 -20.43 14.47
C LEU A 342 -4.54 -21.08 13.17
N LEU A 343 -4.03 -20.66 12.02
CA LEU A 343 -4.32 -21.30 10.73
C LEU A 343 -3.96 -22.81 10.77
N LYS A 344 -2.77 -23.16 11.25
CA LYS A 344 -2.35 -24.57 11.35
C LYS A 344 -3.25 -25.40 12.28
N ILE A 345 -3.73 -24.81 13.38
CA ILE A 345 -4.70 -25.45 14.27
C ILE A 345 -6.05 -25.64 13.57
N LEU A 346 -6.56 -24.62 12.86
CA LEU A 346 -7.81 -24.70 12.10
C LEU A 346 -7.76 -25.74 10.97
N LEU A 347 -6.59 -25.98 10.40
CA LEU A 347 -6.37 -27.00 9.36
C LEU A 347 -6.08 -28.40 9.93
N GLY A 348 -5.90 -28.52 11.26
CA GLY A 348 -5.53 -29.76 11.90
C GLY A 348 -4.07 -30.18 11.69
N GLU A 349 -3.21 -29.26 11.24
CA GLU A 349 -1.76 -29.48 11.07
C GLU A 349 -0.99 -29.34 12.39
N LEU A 350 -1.57 -28.65 13.37
CA LEU A 350 -1.01 -28.46 14.70
C LEU A 350 -2.07 -28.83 15.75
N GLU A 351 -1.74 -29.75 16.65
CA GLU A 351 -2.57 -30.05 17.81
C GLU A 351 -2.40 -28.96 18.87
N PRO A 352 -3.50 -28.42 19.43
CA PRO A 352 -3.42 -27.42 20.49
C PRO A 352 -2.88 -28.02 21.79
N THR A 353 -2.26 -27.16 22.61
CA THR A 353 -1.77 -27.57 23.95
C THR A 353 -2.92 -27.97 24.88
N GLU A 354 -4.05 -27.27 24.80
CA GLU A 354 -5.27 -27.55 25.57
C GLU A 354 -6.50 -27.30 24.69
N GLY A 355 -7.62 -27.94 25.01
CA GLY A 355 -8.87 -27.79 24.25
C GLY A 355 -9.09 -28.89 23.20
N GLN A 356 -10.06 -28.68 22.34
CA GLN A 356 -10.43 -29.64 21.29
C GLN A 356 -10.67 -28.96 19.95
N VAL A 357 -10.20 -29.60 18.89
CA VAL A 357 -10.45 -29.21 17.49
C VAL A 357 -11.27 -30.29 16.82
N ARG A 358 -12.36 -29.90 16.18
CA ARG A 358 -13.19 -30.82 15.38
C ARG A 358 -13.26 -30.32 13.96
N LEU A 359 -12.66 -31.06 13.04
CA LEU A 359 -12.71 -30.79 11.62
C LEU A 359 -14.01 -31.31 11.00
N GLY A 360 -14.54 -30.57 10.05
CA GLY A 360 -15.68 -30.96 9.24
C GLY A 360 -15.37 -32.11 8.30
N THR A 361 -16.39 -32.60 7.59
CA THR A 361 -16.26 -33.70 6.65
C THR A 361 -16.04 -33.20 5.22
N LYS A 362 -15.30 -33.95 4.40
CA LYS A 362 -15.02 -33.66 2.98
C LYS A 362 -14.34 -32.31 2.74
N LEU A 363 -13.44 -31.91 3.64
CA LEU A 363 -12.65 -30.71 3.45
C LEU A 363 -11.61 -30.94 2.35
N GLN A 364 -11.61 -30.03 1.36
CA GLN A 364 -10.59 -29.92 0.32
C GLN A 364 -9.94 -28.56 0.48
N VAL A 365 -8.76 -28.56 1.12
CA VAL A 365 -8.04 -27.32 1.46
C VAL A 365 -7.04 -27.01 0.35
N ALA A 366 -7.07 -25.78 -0.17
CA ALA A 366 -6.01 -25.24 -0.98
C ALA A 366 -5.29 -24.12 -0.20
N TYR A 367 -3.98 -24.26 -0.03
CA TYR A 367 -3.14 -23.34 0.72
C TYR A 367 -2.16 -22.64 -0.22
N PHE A 368 -2.24 -21.30 -0.31
CA PHE A 368 -1.50 -20.49 -1.28
C PHE A 368 0.03 -20.56 -1.09
N ASP A 369 0.51 -20.46 0.15
CA ASP A 369 1.95 -20.45 0.41
C ASP A 369 2.64 -21.78 0.09
N GLN A 370 1.96 -22.91 0.32
CA GLN A 370 2.49 -24.23 -0.03
C GLN A 370 2.70 -24.41 -1.54
N LEU A 371 1.99 -23.64 -2.37
CA LEU A 371 2.12 -23.72 -3.82
C LEU A 371 3.34 -22.98 -4.37
N ARG A 372 3.92 -22.01 -3.61
CA ARG A 372 5.18 -21.37 -4.01
C ARG A 372 6.30 -22.38 -4.23
N ALA A 373 6.42 -23.37 -3.37
CA ALA A 373 7.36 -24.49 -3.53
C ALA A 373 7.01 -25.44 -4.70
N GLY A 374 5.78 -25.37 -5.22
CA GLY A 374 5.26 -26.27 -6.25
C GLY A 374 5.42 -25.77 -7.70
N LEU A 375 6.02 -24.60 -7.93
CA LEU A 375 6.37 -24.17 -9.28
C LEU A 375 7.67 -24.83 -9.72
N GLU A 376 7.67 -25.42 -10.91
CA GLU A 376 8.86 -26.02 -11.53
C GLU A 376 9.56 -24.98 -12.43
N PRO A 377 10.72 -24.41 -12.01
CA PRO A 377 11.35 -23.27 -12.70
C PRO A 377 11.76 -23.54 -14.15
N GLU A 378 12.09 -24.79 -14.47
CA GLU A 378 12.53 -25.21 -15.79
C GLU A 378 11.38 -25.49 -16.76
N LYS A 379 10.17 -25.76 -16.25
CA LYS A 379 8.98 -25.95 -17.06
C LYS A 379 8.40 -24.60 -17.51
N THR A 380 7.67 -24.65 -18.62
CA THR A 380 6.96 -23.46 -19.12
C THR A 380 5.81 -23.07 -18.17
N VAL A 381 5.33 -21.82 -18.30
CA VAL A 381 4.11 -21.38 -17.63
C VAL A 381 2.94 -22.31 -17.96
N TYR A 382 2.84 -22.69 -19.23
CA TYR A 382 1.83 -23.63 -19.71
C TYR A 382 1.90 -24.98 -18.96
N ASP A 383 3.06 -25.60 -18.92
CA ASP A 383 3.24 -26.94 -18.34
C ASP A 383 3.00 -26.97 -16.82
N ASN A 384 3.29 -25.85 -16.14
CA ASN A 384 3.02 -25.72 -14.70
C ASN A 384 1.52 -25.73 -14.35
N VAL A 385 0.65 -25.33 -15.28
CA VAL A 385 -0.81 -25.31 -15.10
C VAL A 385 -1.46 -26.50 -15.78
N ALA A 386 -0.98 -26.89 -16.96
CA ALA A 386 -1.58 -27.93 -17.81
C ALA A 386 -1.54 -29.34 -17.19
N GLN A 387 -0.55 -29.63 -16.35
CA GLN A 387 -0.34 -30.95 -15.72
C GLN A 387 -0.49 -32.14 -16.69
N GLY A 388 -0.11 -31.93 -17.96
CA GLY A 388 -0.20 -32.95 -19.02
C GLY A 388 -1.52 -32.98 -19.81
N SER A 389 -2.45 -32.06 -19.57
CA SER A 389 -3.70 -31.89 -20.32
C SER A 389 -3.78 -30.52 -20.97
N ASP A 390 -4.31 -30.41 -22.19
CA ASP A 390 -4.56 -29.13 -22.85
C ASP A 390 -5.75 -28.36 -22.24
N ARG A 391 -6.45 -28.97 -21.29
CA ARG A 391 -7.62 -28.41 -20.64
C ARG A 391 -7.47 -28.43 -19.12
N VAL A 392 -7.97 -27.39 -18.49
CA VAL A 392 -8.13 -27.27 -17.03
C VAL A 392 -9.61 -27.17 -16.71
N SER A 393 -10.04 -27.82 -15.65
CA SER A 393 -11.40 -27.67 -15.12
C SER A 393 -11.42 -26.53 -14.13
N VAL A 394 -12.26 -25.53 -14.37
CA VAL A 394 -12.41 -24.36 -13.52
C VAL A 394 -13.89 -24.00 -13.47
N GLY A 395 -14.47 -23.92 -12.26
CA GLY A 395 -15.89 -23.68 -12.07
C GLY A 395 -16.79 -24.75 -12.71
N GLY A 396 -16.33 -26.02 -12.73
CA GLY A 396 -17.05 -27.13 -13.35
C GLY A 396 -17.10 -27.07 -14.88
N ARG A 397 -16.29 -26.22 -15.51
CA ARG A 397 -16.18 -26.08 -16.98
C ARG A 397 -14.76 -26.36 -17.43
N ASP A 398 -14.63 -27.19 -18.48
CA ASP A 398 -13.34 -27.44 -19.10
C ASP A 398 -12.95 -26.29 -20.03
N ARG A 399 -11.83 -25.65 -19.75
CA ARG A 399 -11.26 -24.53 -20.55
C ARG A 399 -9.90 -24.92 -21.09
N HIS A 400 -9.56 -24.39 -22.26
CA HIS A 400 -8.21 -24.55 -22.80
C HIS A 400 -7.20 -23.75 -21.95
N VAL A 401 -6.07 -24.37 -21.59
CA VAL A 401 -5.02 -23.77 -20.72
C VAL A 401 -4.56 -22.41 -21.22
N MET A 402 -4.36 -22.24 -22.55
CA MET A 402 -3.98 -20.95 -23.11
C MET A 402 -5.00 -19.84 -22.83
N SER A 403 -6.30 -20.12 -23.04
CA SER A 403 -7.36 -19.15 -22.78
C SER A 403 -7.46 -18.83 -21.29
N TYR A 404 -7.30 -19.85 -20.45
CA TYR A 404 -7.29 -19.67 -18.99
C TYR A 404 -6.13 -18.79 -18.50
N LEU A 405 -4.91 -19.01 -19.01
CA LEU A 405 -3.74 -18.21 -18.66
C LEU A 405 -3.82 -16.77 -19.19
N GLN A 406 -4.53 -16.54 -20.30
CA GLN A 406 -4.80 -15.17 -20.78
C GLN A 406 -5.68 -14.39 -19.80
N ASP A 407 -6.62 -15.04 -19.12
CA ASP A 407 -7.43 -14.40 -18.06
C ASP A 407 -6.55 -13.97 -16.86
N PHE A 408 -5.43 -14.63 -16.60
CA PHE A 408 -4.40 -14.20 -15.64
C PHE A 408 -3.35 -13.25 -16.26
N LEU A 409 -3.70 -12.59 -17.37
CA LEU A 409 -2.89 -11.57 -18.01
C LEU A 409 -1.54 -12.09 -18.58
N PHE A 410 -1.45 -13.38 -18.91
CA PHE A 410 -0.29 -13.91 -19.63
C PHE A 410 -0.48 -13.80 -21.15
N SER A 411 0.46 -13.18 -21.83
CA SER A 411 0.48 -13.19 -23.30
C SER A 411 0.84 -14.59 -23.85
N PRO A 412 0.40 -14.95 -25.07
CA PRO A 412 0.73 -16.24 -25.68
C PRO A 412 2.23 -16.54 -25.78
N GLU A 413 3.05 -15.51 -25.89
CA GLU A 413 4.52 -15.62 -25.91
C GLU A 413 5.07 -15.94 -24.52
N ARG A 414 4.54 -15.27 -23.49
CA ARG A 414 4.93 -15.47 -22.09
C ARG A 414 4.56 -16.85 -21.58
N VAL A 415 3.39 -17.35 -21.99
CA VAL A 415 2.90 -18.70 -21.61
C VAL A 415 3.88 -19.81 -22.01
N ARG A 416 4.65 -19.62 -23.08
CA ARG A 416 5.63 -20.59 -23.58
C ARG A 416 7.03 -20.45 -22.95
N GLN A 417 7.25 -19.43 -22.12
CA GLN A 417 8.54 -19.22 -21.46
C GLN A 417 8.67 -20.06 -20.19
N PRO A 418 9.91 -20.44 -19.80
CA PRO A 418 10.14 -21.14 -18.53
C PRO A 418 9.86 -20.20 -17.35
N VAL A 419 9.36 -20.77 -16.25
CA VAL A 419 8.98 -20.00 -15.05
C VAL A 419 10.14 -19.19 -14.47
N LYS A 420 11.38 -19.66 -14.56
CA LYS A 420 12.56 -18.90 -14.14
C LYS A 420 12.78 -17.56 -14.84
N ALA A 421 12.14 -17.34 -15.98
CA ALA A 421 12.21 -16.08 -16.72
C ALA A 421 11.11 -15.09 -16.32
N LEU A 422 10.23 -15.47 -15.39
CA LEU A 422 9.15 -14.62 -14.89
C LEU A 422 9.66 -13.65 -13.83
N SER A 423 9.04 -12.48 -13.77
CA SER A 423 9.16 -11.56 -12.62
C SER A 423 8.44 -12.14 -11.39
N GLY A 424 8.73 -11.62 -10.20
CA GLY A 424 8.04 -12.02 -8.96
C GLY A 424 6.53 -11.90 -9.07
N GLY A 425 6.02 -10.79 -9.58
CA GLY A 425 4.57 -10.59 -9.80
C GLY A 425 3.96 -11.55 -10.83
N GLU A 426 4.68 -11.88 -11.93
CA GLU A 426 4.22 -12.88 -12.88
C GLU A 426 4.21 -14.29 -12.25
N SER A 427 5.21 -14.61 -11.42
CA SER A 427 5.25 -15.87 -10.68
C SER A 427 4.07 -15.99 -9.71
N ASN A 428 3.72 -14.93 -9.01
CA ASN A 428 2.56 -14.90 -8.12
C ASN A 428 1.24 -15.04 -8.89
N ARG A 429 1.08 -14.40 -10.06
CA ARG A 429 -0.08 -14.62 -10.95
C ARG A 429 -0.19 -16.07 -11.42
N LEU A 430 0.95 -16.70 -11.74
CA LEU A 430 0.97 -18.11 -12.10
C LEU A 430 0.57 -19.01 -10.94
N LEU A 431 1.01 -18.68 -9.72
CA LEU A 431 0.60 -19.38 -8.51
C LEU A 431 -0.91 -19.27 -8.27
N LEU A 432 -1.48 -18.09 -8.44
CA LEU A 432 -2.93 -17.88 -8.38
C LEU A 432 -3.65 -18.71 -9.46
N ALA A 433 -3.17 -18.66 -10.70
CA ALA A 433 -3.74 -19.46 -11.76
C ALA A 433 -3.71 -20.97 -11.43
N LYS A 434 -2.59 -21.47 -10.89
CA LYS A 434 -2.46 -22.87 -10.47
C LYS A 434 -3.36 -23.21 -9.27
N LEU A 435 -3.50 -22.30 -8.31
CA LEU A 435 -4.38 -22.47 -7.14
C LEU A 435 -5.83 -22.71 -7.57
N PHE A 436 -6.35 -21.87 -8.45
CA PHE A 436 -7.75 -21.95 -8.89
C PHE A 436 -8.05 -23.09 -9.88
N THR A 437 -7.05 -23.87 -10.31
CA THR A 437 -7.27 -25.13 -11.03
C THR A 437 -7.46 -26.32 -10.07
N GLN A 438 -7.21 -26.14 -8.78
CA GLN A 438 -7.40 -27.20 -7.79
C GLN A 438 -8.82 -27.14 -7.22
N PRO A 439 -9.55 -28.25 -7.20
CA PRO A 439 -10.86 -28.27 -6.55
C PRO A 439 -10.68 -28.05 -5.04
N ALA A 440 -11.21 -26.97 -4.52
CA ALA A 440 -11.11 -26.61 -3.11
C ALA A 440 -12.43 -26.05 -2.59
N ASN A 441 -12.81 -26.47 -1.38
CA ASN A 441 -13.95 -25.90 -0.67
C ASN A 441 -13.54 -25.10 0.57
N VAL A 442 -12.25 -25.11 0.92
CA VAL A 442 -11.60 -24.23 1.90
C VAL A 442 -10.35 -23.65 1.26
N LEU A 443 -10.31 -22.34 1.14
CA LEU A 443 -9.18 -21.59 0.59
C LEU A 443 -8.46 -20.84 1.71
N VAL A 444 -7.15 -21.05 1.81
CA VAL A 444 -6.29 -20.38 2.80
C VAL A 444 -5.27 -19.52 2.07
N LEU A 445 -5.33 -18.25 2.31
CA LEU A 445 -4.43 -17.24 1.72
C LEU A 445 -3.63 -16.57 2.85
N ASP A 446 -2.32 -16.75 2.84
CA ASP A 446 -1.41 -16.11 3.80
C ASP A 446 -0.60 -15.05 3.05
N GLU A 447 -0.87 -13.77 3.33
CA GLU A 447 -0.31 -12.58 2.67
C GLU A 447 -0.31 -12.65 1.13
N PRO A 448 -1.44 -12.94 0.49
CA PRO A 448 -1.49 -13.11 -0.97
C PRO A 448 -1.28 -11.79 -1.72
N THR A 449 -1.45 -10.66 -1.04
CA THR A 449 -1.34 -9.30 -1.60
C THR A 449 0.09 -8.84 -1.80
N ASN A 450 1.05 -9.46 -1.12
CA ASN A 450 2.46 -9.13 -1.26
C ASN A 450 2.95 -9.36 -2.70
N ASP A 451 3.67 -8.39 -3.25
CA ASP A 451 4.27 -8.43 -4.60
C ASP A 451 3.24 -8.47 -5.77
N LEU A 452 1.94 -8.33 -5.51
CA LEU A 452 0.93 -8.20 -6.56
C LEU A 452 0.78 -6.75 -6.99
N ASP A 453 0.62 -6.52 -8.30
CA ASP A 453 0.23 -5.20 -8.80
C ASP A 453 -1.29 -4.97 -8.64
N MET A 454 -1.73 -3.72 -8.73
CA MET A 454 -3.13 -3.34 -8.49
C MET A 454 -4.13 -4.10 -9.36
N GLU A 455 -3.79 -4.33 -10.65
CA GLU A 455 -4.68 -5.08 -11.54
C GLU A 455 -4.82 -6.56 -11.14
N THR A 456 -3.72 -7.16 -10.65
CA THR A 456 -3.74 -8.53 -10.14
C THR A 456 -4.48 -8.62 -8.81
N LEU A 457 -4.39 -7.58 -7.95
CA LEU A 457 -5.18 -7.49 -6.72
C LEU A 457 -6.67 -7.39 -7.01
N GLU A 458 -7.09 -6.55 -7.98
CA GLU A 458 -8.48 -6.43 -8.40
C GLU A 458 -9.01 -7.77 -8.95
N LEU A 459 -8.22 -8.45 -9.79
CA LEU A 459 -8.56 -9.78 -10.28
C LEU A 459 -8.73 -10.79 -9.15
N LEU A 460 -7.82 -10.78 -8.16
CA LEU A 460 -7.91 -11.67 -7.01
C LEU A 460 -9.17 -11.38 -6.17
N GLU A 461 -9.52 -10.12 -5.95
CA GLU A 461 -10.76 -9.73 -5.28
C GLU A 461 -11.99 -10.29 -5.99
N GLU A 462 -12.09 -10.11 -7.31
CA GLU A 462 -13.20 -10.63 -8.13
C GLU A 462 -13.31 -12.15 -8.01
N LEU A 463 -12.18 -12.88 -8.13
CA LEU A 463 -12.14 -14.32 -7.98
C LEU A 463 -12.59 -14.80 -6.60
N LEU A 464 -12.17 -14.10 -5.55
CA LEU A 464 -12.55 -14.44 -4.19
C LEU A 464 -14.01 -14.11 -3.90
N LEU A 465 -14.58 -13.07 -4.51
CA LEU A 465 -16.00 -12.75 -4.39
C LEU A 465 -16.89 -13.82 -5.05
N ASP A 466 -16.45 -14.42 -6.14
CA ASP A 466 -17.16 -15.50 -6.83
C ASP A 466 -16.96 -16.88 -6.19
N PHE A 467 -16.00 -17.02 -5.27
CA PHE A 467 -15.72 -18.28 -4.61
C PHE A 467 -16.83 -18.66 -3.61
N GLU A 468 -17.53 -19.78 -3.83
CA GLU A 468 -18.62 -20.26 -2.96
C GLU A 468 -18.14 -21.03 -1.71
N GLY A 469 -16.84 -21.30 -1.58
CA GLY A 469 -16.24 -22.01 -0.45
C GLY A 469 -15.98 -21.12 0.76
N THR A 470 -15.31 -21.69 1.76
CA THR A 470 -14.86 -20.97 2.96
C THR A 470 -13.48 -20.36 2.72
N LEU A 471 -13.31 -19.10 3.08
CA LEU A 471 -12.06 -18.36 2.92
C LEU A 471 -11.45 -18.03 4.29
N LEU A 472 -10.17 -18.36 4.45
CA LEU A 472 -9.32 -17.94 5.57
C LEU A 472 -8.21 -17.04 5.00
N LEU A 473 -8.22 -15.77 5.37
CA LEU A 473 -7.35 -14.75 4.78
C LEU A 473 -6.49 -14.07 5.83
N VAL A 474 -5.18 -14.18 5.72
CA VAL A 474 -4.23 -13.29 6.43
C VAL A 474 -3.78 -12.23 5.44
N SER A 475 -4.02 -10.97 5.75
CA SER A 475 -3.54 -9.85 4.94
C SER A 475 -3.34 -8.59 5.80
N HIS A 476 -2.40 -7.76 5.38
CA HIS A 476 -2.18 -6.42 5.91
C HIS A 476 -2.76 -5.33 4.99
N ASP A 477 -3.34 -5.71 3.86
CA ASP A 477 -4.08 -4.78 2.97
C ASP A 477 -5.49 -4.56 3.52
N ARG A 478 -5.73 -3.34 4.03
CA ARG A 478 -7.00 -2.93 4.67
C ARG A 478 -8.16 -2.92 3.68
N ALA A 479 -7.92 -2.37 2.48
CA ALA A 479 -8.96 -2.27 1.44
C ALA A 479 -9.33 -3.66 0.90
N PHE A 480 -8.36 -4.54 0.72
CA PHE A 480 -8.57 -5.92 0.31
C PHE A 480 -9.40 -6.68 1.34
N MET A 481 -9.09 -6.54 2.65
CA MET A 481 -9.89 -7.15 3.70
C MET A 481 -11.32 -6.61 3.71
N ASP A 482 -11.52 -5.29 3.62
CA ASP A 482 -12.86 -4.69 3.61
C ASP A 482 -13.72 -5.18 2.45
N ASN A 483 -13.11 -5.47 1.29
CA ASN A 483 -13.82 -5.93 0.10
C ASN A 483 -14.17 -7.43 0.13
N VAL A 484 -13.37 -8.26 0.81
CA VAL A 484 -13.41 -9.71 0.63
C VAL A 484 -14.00 -10.45 1.85
N VAL A 485 -13.73 -9.99 3.10
CA VAL A 485 -14.10 -10.76 4.29
C VAL A 485 -15.45 -10.33 4.88
N THR A 486 -16.11 -11.24 5.58
CA THR A 486 -17.37 -11.01 6.28
C THR A 486 -17.21 -10.90 7.79
N SER A 487 -16.13 -11.43 8.34
CA SER A 487 -15.73 -11.27 9.74
C SER A 487 -14.22 -11.29 9.88
N VAL A 488 -13.71 -10.77 10.98
CA VAL A 488 -12.27 -10.75 11.29
C VAL A 488 -11.99 -11.33 12.67
N LEU A 489 -10.90 -12.09 12.77
CA LEU A 489 -10.31 -12.58 14.02
C LEU A 489 -9.14 -11.66 14.38
N ALA A 490 -9.32 -10.84 15.41
CA ALA A 490 -8.31 -9.88 15.86
C ALA A 490 -7.52 -10.44 17.05
N PHE A 491 -6.19 -10.40 16.93
CA PHE A 491 -5.24 -10.76 17.99
C PHE A 491 -4.96 -9.53 18.87
N GLU A 492 -5.66 -9.43 20.00
CA GLU A 492 -5.66 -8.26 20.89
C GLU A 492 -4.54 -8.29 21.95
N GLY A 493 -3.59 -9.22 21.83
CA GLY A 493 -2.48 -9.41 22.75
C GLY A 493 -2.77 -10.42 23.87
N GLU A 494 -1.72 -10.82 24.59
CA GLU A 494 -1.78 -11.81 25.69
C GLU A 494 -2.48 -13.13 25.32
N GLY A 495 -2.43 -13.51 24.03
CA GLY A 495 -3.09 -14.71 23.50
C GLY A 495 -4.59 -14.57 23.28
N ARG A 496 -5.17 -13.40 23.46
CA ARG A 496 -6.61 -13.15 23.21
C ARG A 496 -6.88 -13.00 21.74
N VAL A 497 -7.79 -13.82 21.23
CA VAL A 497 -8.31 -13.73 19.86
C VAL A 497 -9.81 -13.50 19.95
N ARG A 498 -10.30 -12.47 19.25
CA ARG A 498 -11.72 -12.09 19.27
C ARG A 498 -12.26 -11.94 17.85
N GLU A 499 -13.48 -12.42 17.64
CA GLU A 499 -14.20 -12.27 16.40
C GLU A 499 -14.98 -10.96 16.35
N TYR A 500 -14.94 -10.29 15.20
CA TYR A 500 -15.71 -9.08 14.88
C TYR A 500 -16.39 -9.26 13.53
N VAL A 501 -17.62 -8.79 13.42
CA VAL A 501 -18.37 -8.83 12.16
C VAL A 501 -17.93 -7.69 11.25
N GLY A 502 -17.69 -7.98 9.98
CA GLY A 502 -17.24 -7.05 8.95
C GLY A 502 -15.75 -7.11 8.67
N GLY A 503 -15.24 -6.13 7.91
CA GLY A 503 -13.86 -6.01 7.51
C GLY A 503 -12.99 -5.25 8.53
N TYR A 504 -11.84 -4.76 8.06
CA TYR A 504 -10.90 -3.97 8.86
C TYR A 504 -11.53 -2.65 9.37
N SER A 505 -12.22 -1.92 8.49
CA SER A 505 -12.87 -0.65 8.84
C SER A 505 -13.99 -0.84 9.86
N ASP A 506 -14.72 -1.97 9.79
CA ASP A 506 -15.74 -2.33 10.76
C ASP A 506 -15.12 -2.67 12.12
N TRP A 507 -14.01 -3.41 12.14
CA TRP A 507 -13.27 -3.71 13.36
C TRP A 507 -12.82 -2.42 14.07
N VAL A 508 -12.26 -1.45 13.34
CA VAL A 508 -11.86 -0.14 13.90
C VAL A 508 -13.07 0.61 14.46
N ARG A 509 -14.21 0.65 13.74
CA ARG A 509 -15.47 1.28 14.20
C ARG A 509 -16.05 0.63 15.46
N GLN A 510 -15.87 -0.68 15.63
CA GLN A 510 -16.28 -1.42 16.83
C GLN A 510 -15.31 -1.22 18.01
N GLY A 511 -14.33 -0.33 17.89
CA GLY A 511 -13.35 -0.02 18.95
C GLY A 511 -12.20 -1.01 19.03
N GLY A 512 -12.01 -1.85 18.01
CA GLY A 512 -10.89 -2.76 17.91
C GLY A 512 -9.55 -2.00 17.92
N ARG A 513 -8.61 -2.47 18.70
CA ARG A 513 -7.25 -1.91 18.78
C ARG A 513 -6.26 -3.05 18.92
N LEU A 514 -5.14 -2.92 18.21
CA LEU A 514 -4.01 -3.80 18.46
C LEU A 514 -3.34 -3.44 19.79
N PRO A 515 -2.71 -4.40 20.48
CA PRO A 515 -1.99 -4.12 21.70
C PRO A 515 -0.91 -3.06 21.46
N PRO A 516 -0.51 -2.25 22.48
CA PRO A 516 0.52 -1.23 22.30
C PRO A 516 1.80 -1.85 21.76
N ALA A 517 2.47 -1.14 20.84
CA ALA A 517 3.68 -1.63 20.21
C ALA A 517 4.82 -1.76 21.25
N PRO A 518 5.70 -2.76 21.14
CA PRO A 518 6.82 -2.91 22.06
C PRO A 518 7.67 -1.64 22.21
N TRP A 519 7.77 -0.84 21.16
CA TRP A 519 8.48 0.45 21.17
C TRP A 519 7.74 1.58 21.88
N GLU A 520 6.41 1.53 22.01
CA GLU A 520 5.66 2.55 22.77
C GLU A 520 5.96 2.46 24.27
N GLY A 521 6.26 1.26 24.77
CA GLY A 521 6.72 1.03 26.14
C GLY A 521 8.13 1.57 26.39
N ALA A 522 9.04 1.41 25.44
CA ALA A 522 10.41 1.90 25.56
C ALA A 522 10.50 3.44 25.50
N ALA A 523 9.70 4.07 24.65
CA ALA A 523 9.62 5.53 24.57
C ALA A 523 9.03 6.16 25.85
N ARG A 524 8.09 5.48 26.53
CA ARG A 524 7.55 5.94 27.81
C ARG A 524 8.50 5.76 29.00
N GLN A 525 9.38 4.75 28.97
CA GLN A 525 10.38 4.55 30.03
C GLN A 525 11.57 5.51 29.95
N GLN A 526 11.86 6.09 28.78
CA GLN A 526 12.95 7.07 28.61
C GLN A 526 12.54 8.52 28.90
N VAL A 527 11.26 8.79 29.16
CA VAL A 527 10.74 10.14 29.47
C VAL A 527 10.44 10.29 30.98
N GLU A 528 10.88 9.37 31.86
CA GLU A 528 10.96 9.72 33.28
C GLU A 528 12.16 10.67 33.47
N PRO A 529 11.92 11.92 33.87
CA PRO A 529 13.03 12.85 34.10
C PRO A 529 13.87 12.30 35.25
N VAL A 530 15.14 12.04 34.97
CA VAL A 530 16.15 11.81 36.02
C VAL A 530 16.07 12.98 36.99
N ALA A 531 15.50 12.73 38.15
CA ALA A 531 15.45 13.69 39.23
C ALA A 531 16.87 13.92 39.75
N THR A 532 17.53 14.93 39.20
CA THR A 532 18.75 15.49 39.79
C THR A 532 18.36 16.07 41.15
N GLN A 533 18.78 15.42 42.21
CA GLN A 533 18.65 15.93 43.59
C GLN A 533 19.44 17.24 43.71
N ALA A 534 18.75 18.37 43.61
CA ALA A 534 19.22 19.64 44.11
C ALA A 534 18.68 19.88 45.53
N PRO A 535 19.44 20.57 46.41
CA PRO A 535 19.15 20.60 47.85
C PRO A 535 17.87 21.35 48.17
N ALA A 536 17.19 20.85 49.19
CA ALA A 536 15.90 21.29 49.69
C ALA A 536 15.79 22.81 49.96
N VAL A 537 15.00 23.50 49.16
CA VAL A 537 14.41 24.80 49.49
C VAL A 537 12.93 24.56 49.77
N LYS A 538 12.44 25.13 50.88
CA LYS A 538 11.06 24.99 51.35
C LYS A 538 10.04 25.39 50.30
N PRO A 539 8.92 24.69 50.16
CA PRO A 539 7.93 24.99 49.15
C PRO A 539 7.11 26.23 49.51
N GLU A 540 7.12 27.21 48.65
CA GLU A 540 6.02 28.16 48.51
C GLU A 540 4.84 27.49 47.84
N PRO A 541 3.58 27.84 48.15
CA PRO A 541 2.41 27.12 47.63
C PRO A 541 2.24 27.32 46.12
N ALA A 542 2.14 26.18 45.41
CA ALA A 542 1.89 26.12 43.98
C ALA A 542 0.58 26.84 43.61
N PRO A 543 0.55 27.56 42.48
CA PRO A 543 -0.71 28.10 41.96
C PRO A 543 -1.63 26.97 41.52
N ALA A 544 -2.87 27.05 41.94
CA ALA A 544 -3.93 26.08 41.65
C ALA A 544 -4.07 25.82 40.17
N VAL A 545 -4.10 24.51 39.77
CA VAL A 545 -4.51 24.04 38.47
C VAL A 545 -5.87 24.69 38.14
N LYS A 546 -5.89 25.56 37.15
CA LYS A 546 -7.13 26.16 36.64
C LYS A 546 -7.97 25.03 36.07
N LYS A 547 -9.14 24.78 36.65
CA LYS A 547 -10.21 24.00 36.05
C LYS A 547 -10.57 24.62 34.68
N PRO A 548 -10.94 23.84 33.64
CA PRO A 548 -11.36 24.40 32.38
C PRO A 548 -12.40 25.51 32.63
N ALA A 549 -12.15 26.66 32.03
CA ALA A 549 -13.01 27.82 32.19
C ALA A 549 -14.35 27.48 31.56
N LYS A 550 -15.43 27.43 32.36
CA LYS A 550 -16.79 27.33 31.82
C LYS A 550 -16.97 28.53 30.88
N LEU A 551 -17.32 28.26 29.63
CA LEU A 551 -17.76 29.28 28.67
C LEU A 551 -18.79 30.19 29.35
N SER A 552 -18.71 31.50 29.05
CA SER A 552 -19.75 32.40 29.51
C SER A 552 -21.11 31.96 28.93
N TYR A 553 -22.18 32.18 29.67
CA TYR A 553 -23.54 31.81 29.21
C TYR A 553 -23.88 32.33 27.79
N LYS A 554 -23.31 33.47 27.41
CA LYS A 554 -23.47 34.06 26.08
C LYS A 554 -22.75 33.23 24.99
N LEU A 555 -21.52 32.80 25.25
CA LEU A 555 -20.73 31.96 24.31
C LEU A 555 -21.30 30.54 24.21
N GLN A 556 -21.80 29.98 25.29
CA GLN A 556 -22.47 28.67 25.26
C GLN A 556 -23.73 28.71 24.40
N ARG A 557 -24.54 29.75 24.54
CA ARG A 557 -25.74 29.92 23.72
C ARG A 557 -25.45 30.18 22.24
N GLU A 558 -24.33 30.83 21.95
CA GLU A 558 -23.79 31.02 20.59
C GLU A 558 -23.36 29.68 20.00
N LEU A 559 -22.59 28.88 20.76
CA LEU A 559 -22.14 27.53 20.37
C LEU A 559 -23.33 26.59 20.08
N ASP A 560 -24.38 26.64 20.90
CA ASP A 560 -25.58 25.81 20.74
C ASP A 560 -26.43 26.25 19.52
N ALA A 561 -26.35 27.51 19.06
CA ALA A 561 -27.10 28.02 17.94
C ALA A 561 -26.41 27.83 16.57
N LEU A 562 -25.08 27.80 16.56
CA LEU A 562 -24.27 27.73 15.32
C LEU A 562 -24.56 26.48 14.46
N PRO A 563 -24.75 25.27 14.99
CA PRO A 563 -25.04 24.10 14.15
C PRO A 563 -26.30 24.27 13.29
N ALA A 564 -27.36 24.83 13.85
CA ALA A 564 -28.61 25.08 13.11
C ALA A 564 -28.45 26.21 12.07
N GLU A 565 -27.59 27.18 12.32
CA GLU A 565 -27.25 28.23 11.37
C GLU A 565 -26.39 27.71 10.21
N ILE A 566 -25.42 26.83 10.48
CA ILE A 566 -24.59 26.16 9.48
C ILE A 566 -25.48 25.30 8.57
N GLU A 567 -26.34 24.43 9.12
CA GLU A 567 -27.27 23.60 8.35
C GLU A 567 -28.17 24.41 7.41
N ARG A 568 -28.69 25.54 7.89
CA ARG A 568 -29.49 26.44 7.05
C ARG A 568 -28.66 27.06 5.92
N LEU A 569 -27.44 27.49 6.19
CA LEU A 569 -26.54 28.09 5.17
C LEU A 569 -26.11 27.04 4.13
N GLU A 570 -25.87 25.78 4.55
CA GLU A 570 -25.60 24.66 3.63
C GLU A 570 -26.78 24.40 2.69
N GLU A 571 -28.04 24.39 3.20
CA GLU A 571 -29.23 24.24 2.36
C GLU A 571 -29.38 25.41 1.36
N GLU A 572 -29.12 26.65 1.80
CA GLU A 572 -29.18 27.83 0.92
C GLU A 572 -28.10 27.77 -0.17
N VAL A 573 -26.84 27.39 0.16
CA VAL A 573 -25.74 27.23 -0.80
C VAL A 573 -26.07 26.12 -1.80
N ALA A 574 -26.54 24.96 -1.35
CA ALA A 574 -26.93 23.86 -2.22
C ALA A 574 -28.08 24.25 -3.18
N GLY A 575 -29.01 25.07 -2.71
CA GLY A 575 -30.07 25.62 -3.54
C GLY A 575 -29.58 26.54 -4.66
N PHE A 576 -28.59 27.38 -4.37
CA PHE A 576 -27.96 28.24 -5.38
C PHE A 576 -27.06 27.43 -6.34
N GLU A 577 -26.32 26.46 -5.85
CA GLU A 577 -25.48 25.58 -6.68
C GLU A 577 -26.35 24.76 -7.66
N ALA A 578 -27.49 24.23 -7.21
CA ALA A 578 -28.41 23.53 -8.07
C ALA A 578 -28.96 24.45 -9.19
N ARG A 579 -29.22 25.73 -8.89
CA ARG A 579 -29.64 26.71 -9.90
C ARG A 579 -28.53 27.05 -10.89
N VAL A 580 -27.32 27.19 -10.43
CA VAL A 580 -26.12 27.46 -11.27
C VAL A 580 -25.77 26.26 -12.15
N GLY A 581 -26.03 25.04 -11.65
CA GLY A 581 -25.83 23.78 -12.37
C GLY A 581 -26.86 23.48 -13.47
N ASP A 582 -27.95 24.24 -13.55
CA ASP A 582 -28.95 24.08 -14.61
C ASP A 582 -28.38 24.51 -15.98
N PRO A 583 -28.38 23.65 -17.01
CA PRO A 583 -27.89 23.99 -18.36
C PRO A 583 -28.49 25.25 -18.97
N GLY A 584 -29.70 25.66 -18.55
CA GLY A 584 -30.40 26.90 -18.98
C GLY A 584 -29.97 28.16 -18.22
N PHE A 585 -29.23 28.05 -17.11
CA PHE A 585 -28.90 29.18 -16.25
C PHE A 585 -28.09 30.26 -16.97
N TYR A 586 -27.05 29.87 -17.68
CA TYR A 586 -26.16 30.80 -18.41
C TYR A 586 -26.76 31.39 -19.69
N GLN A 587 -27.99 30.99 -20.06
CA GLN A 587 -28.75 31.58 -21.19
C GLN A 587 -29.65 32.76 -20.74
N GLN A 588 -29.71 33.03 -19.44
CA GLN A 588 -30.49 34.15 -18.88
C GLN A 588 -29.76 35.49 -19.06
N GLU A 589 -30.45 36.60 -18.76
CA GLU A 589 -29.83 37.91 -18.80
C GLU A 589 -28.59 37.99 -17.90
N SER A 590 -27.50 38.56 -18.43
CA SER A 590 -26.19 38.65 -17.73
C SER A 590 -26.28 39.27 -16.33
N ALA A 591 -27.21 40.24 -16.12
CA ALA A 591 -27.44 40.85 -14.82
C ALA A 591 -28.01 39.87 -13.79
N THR A 592 -28.89 38.96 -14.22
CA THR A 592 -29.52 37.92 -13.36
C THR A 592 -28.48 36.86 -12.99
N VAL A 593 -27.64 36.44 -13.96
CA VAL A 593 -26.58 35.48 -13.73
C VAL A 593 -25.55 36.02 -12.73
N THR A 594 -25.11 37.29 -12.90
CA THR A 594 -24.16 37.93 -11.99
C THR A 594 -24.71 38.06 -10.57
N ALA A 595 -25.99 38.48 -10.42
CA ALA A 595 -26.60 38.61 -9.11
C ALA A 595 -26.71 37.28 -8.35
N VAL A 596 -27.06 36.18 -9.03
CA VAL A 596 -27.09 34.82 -8.41
C VAL A 596 -25.70 34.32 -8.02
N LEU A 597 -24.68 34.59 -8.82
CA LEU A 597 -23.30 34.23 -8.49
C LEU A 597 -22.74 35.04 -7.31
N GLU A 598 -23.08 36.35 -7.23
CA GLU A 598 -22.72 37.20 -6.09
C GLU A 598 -23.41 36.72 -4.79
N GLU A 599 -24.71 36.35 -4.88
CA GLU A 599 -25.43 35.79 -3.74
C GLU A 599 -24.86 34.44 -3.29
N LEU A 600 -24.50 33.56 -4.22
CA LEU A 600 -23.85 32.29 -3.91
C LEU A 600 -22.51 32.52 -3.18
N ALA A 601 -21.67 33.41 -3.70
CA ALA A 601 -20.38 33.72 -3.09
C ALA A 601 -20.55 34.35 -1.68
N ALA A 602 -21.56 35.21 -1.48
CA ALA A 602 -21.86 35.78 -0.18
C ALA A 602 -22.34 34.71 0.83
N LYS A 603 -23.14 33.72 0.38
CA LYS A 603 -23.63 32.63 1.24
C LYS A 603 -22.52 31.64 1.58
N GLN A 604 -21.61 31.33 0.65
CA GLN A 604 -20.42 30.52 0.90
C GLN A 604 -19.51 31.19 1.93
N ALA A 605 -19.22 32.49 1.79
CA ALA A 605 -18.44 33.23 2.76
C ALA A 605 -19.09 33.28 4.17
N ALA A 606 -20.41 33.36 4.23
CA ALA A 606 -21.12 33.32 5.51
C ALA A 606 -21.08 31.91 6.16
N LEU A 607 -21.13 30.86 5.37
CA LEU A 607 -20.99 29.46 5.83
C LEU A 607 -19.58 29.25 6.40
N ASP A 608 -18.54 29.66 5.68
CA ASP A 608 -17.15 29.52 6.13
C ASP A 608 -16.92 30.26 7.46
N ALA A 609 -17.43 31.51 7.58
CA ALA A 609 -17.32 32.28 8.82
C ALA A 609 -18.07 31.63 10.00
N ALA A 610 -19.22 31.02 9.76
CA ALA A 610 -19.98 30.31 10.80
C ALA A 610 -19.25 29.03 11.25
N MET A 611 -18.64 28.30 10.33
CA MET A 611 -17.83 27.10 10.62
C MET A 611 -16.55 27.46 11.40
N GLU A 612 -15.81 28.51 11.01
CA GLU A 612 -14.65 28.99 11.76
C GLU A 612 -15.05 29.39 13.19
N ARG A 613 -16.15 30.11 13.33
CA ARG A 613 -16.64 30.54 14.64
C ARG A 613 -17.08 29.39 15.53
N TRP A 614 -17.68 28.36 14.96
CA TRP A 614 -18.04 27.13 15.68
C TRP A 614 -16.79 26.41 16.18
N MET A 615 -15.75 26.23 15.34
CA MET A 615 -14.47 25.62 15.73
C MET A 615 -13.74 26.41 16.83
N GLU A 616 -13.73 27.75 16.75
CA GLU A 616 -13.15 28.58 17.82
C GLU A 616 -13.84 28.38 19.19
N LEU A 617 -15.18 28.34 19.18
CA LEU A 617 -15.96 28.18 20.40
C LEU A 617 -15.84 26.77 20.97
N GLU A 618 -15.74 25.76 20.12
CA GLU A 618 -15.51 24.36 20.51
C GLU A 618 -14.12 24.16 21.11
N ALA A 619 -13.07 24.76 20.53
CA ALA A 619 -11.73 24.76 21.07
C ALA A 619 -11.66 25.47 22.46
N LEU A 620 -12.39 26.56 22.63
CA LEU A 620 -12.52 27.23 23.93
C LEU A 620 -13.31 26.39 24.96
N ALA A 621 -14.28 25.59 24.51
CA ALA A 621 -15.07 24.70 25.37
C ALA A 621 -14.29 23.47 25.82
N SER A 622 -13.46 22.90 24.93
CA SER A 622 -12.61 21.72 25.19
C SER A 622 -11.37 22.06 26.00
N GLY A 623 -10.96 23.33 26.05
CA GLY A 623 -9.75 23.78 26.78
C GLY A 623 -8.45 23.57 26.00
N ASP A 624 -8.53 23.40 24.70
CA ASP A 624 -7.41 23.18 23.78
C ASP A 624 -6.89 24.52 23.16
N ALA A 625 -7.26 25.67 23.72
CA ALA A 625 -6.83 27.00 23.27
C ALA A 625 -5.76 27.62 24.17
#